data_587bb5263a1de06ec46d2d04467f2d66
#
_entry.id   587bb5263a1de06ec46d2d04467f2d66
#
_cell.length_a   1.000
_cell.length_b   1.000
_cell.length_c   1.000
_cell.angle_alpha   90.00
_cell.angle_beta   90.00
_cell.angle_gamma   90.00
#
_symmetry.space_group_name_H-M   'P 1'
#
loop_
_entity.id
_entity.type
_entity.pdbx_description
1 polymer ?
#
loop_
_entity_poly.entity_id
_entity_poly.type
_entity_poly.pdbx_seq_one_letter_code
_entity_poly.pdbx_strand_id
1 'polypeptide(L)'
;MANKDHSLDEKIIEAARNEFLEVGYRNASMRKIAARAGITTGALYTRYENKDVLFASLVYETGLLFEKEFSALKPEHYRIAIREGKFSQLTAHEAGKILDIIYDHFDECYLLFCCSEGSTAEKYYPLLVRSKAKQTARFMNSNGMAIPVETVEMLMAAQYSYYIEVLKRRYTKEQATELIRNVMTFSDAGWLALINDKL
;
A
#
# COMPACT_ATOMS: atom_id res chain seq x y z
N MET A 1 -19.22 33.10 2.79
CA MET A 1 -18.56 31.79 2.76
C MET A 1 -18.85 31.09 4.07
N ALA A 2 -19.61 30.00 4.07
CA ALA A 2 -19.91 29.26 5.28
C ALA A 2 -18.60 28.70 5.84
N ASN A 3 -18.32 29.00 7.08
CA ASN A 3 -17.18 28.44 7.83
C ASN A 3 -17.40 26.91 7.86
N LYS A 4 -16.58 26.16 7.13
CA LYS A 4 -16.65 24.70 7.14
C LYS A 4 -16.38 24.28 8.58
N ASP A 5 -17.34 23.66 9.23
CA ASP A 5 -17.20 23.20 10.62
C ASP A 5 -16.24 22.00 10.64
N HIS A 6 -14.93 22.29 10.81
CA HIS A 6 -13.88 21.28 10.84
C HIS A 6 -14.13 20.22 11.91
N SER A 7 -14.76 20.56 13.03
CA SER A 7 -15.07 19.61 14.11
C SER A 7 -16.09 18.55 13.66
N LEU A 8 -16.98 18.90 12.76
CA LEU A 8 -17.97 17.97 12.20
C LEU A 8 -17.34 17.06 11.14
N ASP A 9 -16.43 17.59 10.31
CA ASP A 9 -15.71 16.78 9.33
C ASP A 9 -14.84 15.72 10.05
N GLU A 10 -14.17 16.07 11.14
CA GLU A 10 -13.42 15.11 11.97
C GLU A 10 -14.31 14.00 12.55
N LYS A 11 -15.49 14.34 13.08
CA LYS A 11 -16.45 13.34 13.56
C LYS A 11 -16.94 12.38 12.47
N ILE A 12 -17.17 12.91 11.27
CA ILE A 12 -17.57 12.07 10.12
C ILE A 12 -16.44 11.11 9.74
N ILE A 13 -15.21 11.61 9.64
CA ILE A 13 -14.03 10.81 9.29
C ILE A 13 -13.80 9.72 10.33
N GLU A 14 -13.89 10.03 11.62
CA GLU A 14 -13.74 9.04 12.70
C GLU A 14 -14.85 7.98 12.65
N ALA A 15 -16.11 8.40 12.50
CA ALA A 15 -17.24 7.49 12.39
C ALA A 15 -17.13 6.58 11.16
N ALA A 16 -16.66 7.12 10.02
CA ALA A 16 -16.44 6.38 8.79
C ALA A 16 -15.29 5.38 8.94
N ARG A 17 -14.16 5.81 9.50
CA ARG A 17 -13.01 4.93 9.79
C ARG A 17 -13.44 3.74 10.62
N ASN A 18 -14.15 3.98 11.73
CA ASN A 18 -14.62 2.91 12.61
C ASN A 18 -15.57 1.94 11.89
N GLU A 19 -16.56 2.44 11.13
CA GLU A 19 -17.49 1.57 10.39
C GLU A 19 -16.75 0.74 9.35
N PHE A 20 -15.83 1.34 8.57
CA PHE A 20 -15.08 0.61 7.56
C PHE A 20 -14.09 -0.41 8.15
N LEU A 21 -13.45 -0.10 9.29
CA LEU A 21 -12.56 -1.05 9.98
C LEU A 21 -13.33 -2.25 10.56
N GLU A 22 -14.58 -2.02 11.04
CA GLU A 22 -15.40 -3.08 11.64
C GLU A 22 -15.96 -4.07 10.60
N VAL A 23 -16.47 -3.57 9.46
CA VAL A 23 -17.25 -4.40 8.53
C VAL A 23 -16.75 -4.41 7.09
N GLY A 24 -15.68 -3.69 6.80
CA GLY A 24 -15.14 -3.49 5.45
C GLY A 24 -16.01 -2.55 4.59
N TYR A 25 -15.44 -2.07 3.48
CA TYR A 25 -16.15 -1.17 2.57
C TYR A 25 -17.47 -1.77 2.08
N ARG A 26 -17.47 -3.04 1.64
CA ARG A 26 -18.65 -3.69 1.04
C ARG A 26 -19.87 -3.63 1.94
N ASN A 27 -19.72 -3.92 3.23
CA ASN A 27 -20.80 -4.03 4.21
C ASN A 27 -21.09 -2.73 4.97
N ALA A 28 -20.25 -1.71 4.82
CA ALA A 28 -20.40 -0.43 5.52
C ALA A 28 -21.61 0.37 5.01
N SER A 29 -22.26 1.07 5.93
CA SER A 29 -23.49 1.81 5.68
C SER A 29 -23.34 3.31 5.97
N MET A 30 -23.60 4.15 4.96
CA MET A 30 -23.67 5.62 5.12
C MET A 30 -24.64 6.05 6.23
N ARG A 31 -25.75 5.32 6.42
CA ARG A 31 -26.72 5.59 7.48
C ARG A 31 -26.11 5.35 8.86
N LYS A 32 -25.34 4.24 9.04
CA LYS A 32 -24.66 3.96 10.30
C LYS A 32 -23.57 4.99 10.59
N ILE A 33 -22.79 5.37 9.56
CA ILE A 33 -21.77 6.40 9.68
C ILE A 33 -22.39 7.73 10.12
N ALA A 34 -23.48 8.17 9.47
CA ALA A 34 -24.18 9.38 9.86
C ALA A 34 -24.68 9.34 11.31
N ALA A 35 -25.28 8.22 11.73
CA ALA A 35 -25.76 8.03 13.09
C ALA A 35 -24.61 8.10 14.11
N ARG A 36 -23.47 7.46 13.85
CA ARG A 36 -22.26 7.52 14.70
C ARG A 36 -21.68 8.93 14.78
N ALA A 37 -21.71 9.68 13.68
CA ALA A 37 -21.24 11.07 13.64
C ALA A 37 -22.23 12.07 14.26
N GLY A 38 -23.43 11.62 14.68
CA GLY A 38 -24.47 12.48 15.26
C GLY A 38 -25.14 13.41 14.26
N ILE A 39 -25.21 13.02 12.96
CA ILE A 39 -25.81 13.81 11.90
C ILE A 39 -26.87 13.04 11.12
N THR A 40 -27.65 13.74 10.30
CA THR A 40 -28.57 13.10 9.37
C THR A 40 -27.84 12.50 8.18
N THR A 41 -28.40 11.46 7.57
CA THR A 41 -27.86 10.87 6.34
C THR A 41 -27.81 11.89 5.19
N GLY A 42 -28.80 12.78 5.12
CA GLY A 42 -28.81 13.88 4.14
C GLY A 42 -27.64 14.85 4.33
N ALA A 43 -27.32 15.23 5.56
CA ALA A 43 -26.15 16.06 5.85
C ALA A 43 -24.83 15.37 5.48
N LEU A 44 -24.75 14.06 5.64
CA LEU A 44 -23.57 13.29 5.20
C LEU A 44 -23.43 13.32 3.66
N TYR A 45 -24.51 13.05 2.92
CA TYR A 45 -24.50 13.08 1.45
C TYR A 45 -24.24 14.49 0.86
N THR A 46 -24.53 15.56 1.60
CA THR A 46 -24.14 16.91 1.18
C THR A 46 -22.63 17.13 1.20
N ARG A 47 -21.88 16.40 2.05
CA ARG A 47 -20.43 16.51 2.17
C ARG A 47 -19.66 15.48 1.33
N TYR A 48 -20.20 14.28 1.25
CA TYR A 48 -19.61 13.15 0.53
C TYR A 48 -20.69 12.57 -0.39
N GLU A 49 -20.53 12.77 -1.69
CA GLU A 49 -21.49 12.38 -2.72
C GLU A 49 -21.96 10.92 -2.61
N ASN A 50 -21.02 10.03 -2.24
CA ASN A 50 -21.29 8.61 -2.10
C ASN A 50 -20.29 7.97 -1.11
N LYS A 51 -20.49 6.67 -0.82
CA LYS A 51 -19.63 5.89 0.06
C LYS A 51 -18.18 5.79 -0.44
N ASP A 52 -18.01 5.73 -1.75
CA ASP A 52 -16.67 5.58 -2.35
C ASP A 52 -15.84 6.86 -2.20
N VAL A 53 -16.46 8.03 -2.38
CA VAL A 53 -15.80 9.34 -2.12
C VAL A 53 -15.40 9.47 -0.66
N LEU A 54 -16.26 9.05 0.27
CA LEU A 54 -15.95 9.06 1.70
C LEU A 54 -14.81 8.08 2.03
N PHE A 55 -14.84 6.87 1.49
CA PHE A 55 -13.77 5.88 1.68
C PHE A 55 -12.44 6.36 1.10
N ALA A 56 -12.47 6.86 -0.13
CA ALA A 56 -11.28 7.41 -0.79
C ALA A 56 -10.64 8.53 0.03
N SER A 57 -11.43 9.41 0.67
CA SER A 57 -10.89 10.49 1.51
C SER A 57 -10.09 10.00 2.72
N LEU A 58 -10.34 8.78 3.20
CA LEU A 58 -9.59 8.16 4.30
C LEU A 58 -8.25 7.57 3.85
N VAL A 59 -8.17 7.06 2.63
CA VAL A 59 -7.01 6.26 2.18
C VAL A 59 -6.13 6.97 1.14
N TYR A 60 -6.59 8.10 0.59
CA TYR A 60 -5.93 8.79 -0.52
C TYR A 60 -4.50 9.23 -0.19
N GLU A 61 -4.31 9.92 0.92
CA GLU A 61 -2.98 10.42 1.34
C GLU A 61 -2.00 9.27 1.57
N THR A 62 -2.47 8.18 2.18
CA THR A 62 -1.67 6.97 2.39
C THR A 62 -1.25 6.34 1.07
N GLY A 63 -2.16 6.28 0.08
CA GLY A 63 -1.81 5.85 -1.26
C GLY A 63 -0.69 6.70 -1.88
N LEU A 64 -0.77 8.03 -1.74
CA LEU A 64 0.28 8.94 -2.24
C LEU A 64 1.64 8.72 -1.54
N LEU A 65 1.66 8.38 -0.25
CA LEU A 65 2.92 8.05 0.45
C LEU A 65 3.60 6.83 -0.16
N PHE A 66 2.85 5.75 -0.44
CA PHE A 66 3.39 4.59 -1.14
C PHE A 66 3.88 4.93 -2.55
N GLU A 67 3.12 5.68 -3.34
CA GLU A 67 3.53 6.09 -4.68
C GLU A 67 4.83 6.91 -4.65
N LYS A 68 4.95 7.85 -3.71
CA LYS A 68 6.15 8.66 -3.51
C LYS A 68 7.35 7.78 -3.17
N GLU A 69 7.22 6.87 -2.21
CA GLU A 69 8.31 5.98 -1.81
C GLU A 69 8.72 5.06 -2.95
N PHE A 70 7.76 4.43 -3.63
CA PHE A 70 8.05 3.59 -4.79
C PHE A 70 8.64 4.34 -5.98
N SER A 71 8.47 5.64 -6.10
CA SER A 71 9.06 6.48 -7.14
C SER A 71 10.45 6.99 -6.77
N ALA A 72 10.83 6.96 -5.50
CA ALA A 72 12.09 7.52 -5.01
C ALA A 72 13.31 6.74 -5.51
N LEU A 73 13.19 5.42 -5.64
CA LEU A 73 14.27 4.58 -6.13
C LEU A 73 14.16 4.32 -7.63
N LYS A 74 15.17 4.76 -8.36
CA LYS A 74 15.30 4.57 -9.79
C LYS A 74 16.06 3.28 -10.12
N PRO A 75 15.87 2.69 -11.32
CA PRO A 75 16.60 1.51 -11.74
C PRO A 75 18.12 1.59 -11.59
N GLU A 76 18.70 2.78 -11.75
CA GLU A 76 20.14 3.01 -11.60
C GLU A 76 20.66 2.70 -10.19
N HIS A 77 19.86 2.97 -9.15
CA HIS A 77 20.23 2.69 -7.76
C HIS A 77 20.41 1.19 -7.55
N TYR A 78 19.51 0.37 -8.09
CA TYR A 78 19.63 -1.10 -8.03
C TYR A 78 20.86 -1.60 -8.78
N ARG A 79 21.14 -1.07 -9.98
CA ARG A 79 22.32 -1.45 -10.74
C ARG A 79 23.61 -1.15 -9.99
N ILE A 80 23.71 0.02 -9.37
CA ILE A 80 24.87 0.41 -8.54
C ILE A 80 24.98 -0.53 -7.34
N ALA A 81 23.89 -0.76 -6.61
CA ALA A 81 23.85 -1.62 -5.43
C ALA A 81 24.24 -3.08 -5.75
N ILE A 82 23.79 -3.64 -6.89
CA ILE A 82 24.18 -4.97 -7.35
C ILE A 82 25.70 -5.02 -7.62
N ARG A 83 26.21 -4.06 -8.39
CA ARG A 83 27.64 -3.99 -8.73
C ARG A 83 28.54 -3.84 -7.49
N GLU A 84 28.06 -3.13 -6.47
CA GLU A 84 28.80 -2.89 -5.22
C GLU A 84 28.56 -3.98 -4.14
N GLY A 85 27.75 -5.01 -4.43
CA GLY A 85 27.37 -6.02 -3.44
C GLY A 85 26.48 -5.51 -2.30
N LYS A 86 25.78 -4.39 -2.54
CA LYS A 86 24.92 -3.71 -1.54
C LYS A 86 23.42 -3.89 -1.81
N PHE A 87 23.03 -4.83 -2.68
CA PHE A 87 21.64 -5.03 -3.07
C PHE A 87 20.74 -5.28 -1.86
N SER A 88 21.10 -6.22 -0.97
CA SER A 88 20.29 -6.51 0.22
C SER A 88 20.25 -5.37 1.25
N GLN A 89 21.24 -4.49 1.27
CA GLN A 89 21.19 -3.29 2.11
C GLN A 89 20.18 -2.28 1.56
N LEU A 90 20.14 -2.13 0.23
CA LEU A 90 19.19 -1.24 -0.43
C LEU A 90 17.76 -1.73 -0.22
N THR A 91 17.48 -3.02 -0.48
CA THR A 91 16.14 -3.61 -0.33
C THR A 91 15.66 -3.61 1.13
N ALA A 92 16.57 -3.84 2.09
CA ALA A 92 16.27 -3.73 3.52
C ALA A 92 15.91 -2.30 3.93
N HIS A 93 16.60 -1.29 3.37
CA HIS A 93 16.25 0.12 3.59
C HIS A 93 14.86 0.47 3.04
N GLU A 94 14.54 0.02 1.81
CA GLU A 94 13.19 0.18 1.23
C GLU A 94 12.12 -0.50 2.09
N ALA A 95 12.38 -1.72 2.51
CA ALA A 95 11.46 -2.47 3.37
C ALA A 95 11.19 -1.74 4.69
N GLY A 96 12.21 -1.13 5.29
CA GLY A 96 12.08 -0.31 6.49
C GLY A 96 11.16 0.88 6.27
N LYS A 97 11.32 1.62 5.18
CA LYS A 97 10.46 2.76 4.85
C LYS A 97 9.00 2.37 4.61
N ILE A 98 8.76 1.22 3.95
CA ILE A 98 7.41 0.68 3.78
C ILE A 98 6.78 0.36 5.15
N LEU A 99 7.55 -0.26 6.06
CA LEU A 99 7.09 -0.53 7.42
C LEU A 99 6.84 0.77 8.21
N ASP A 100 7.67 1.80 8.04
CA ASP A 100 7.43 3.10 8.67
C ASP A 100 6.09 3.68 8.21
N ILE A 101 5.79 3.72 6.91
CA ILE A 101 4.49 4.16 6.39
C ILE A 101 3.36 3.34 7.00
N ILE A 102 3.50 2.01 7.05
CA ILE A 102 2.47 1.12 7.59
C ILE A 102 2.18 1.43 9.07
N TYR A 103 3.22 1.62 9.88
CA TYR A 103 3.01 1.82 11.32
C TYR A 103 2.69 3.26 11.72
N ASP A 104 3.07 4.23 10.90
CA ASP A 104 2.66 5.64 11.08
C ASP A 104 1.19 5.87 10.65
N HIS A 105 0.65 5.02 9.74
CA HIS A 105 -0.70 5.11 9.15
C HIS A 105 -1.41 3.76 9.15
N PHE A 106 -1.37 3.02 10.27
CA PHE A 106 -1.78 1.61 10.32
C PHE A 106 -3.24 1.40 9.88
N ASP A 107 -4.17 2.20 10.41
CA ASP A 107 -5.59 2.06 10.11
C ASP A 107 -5.90 2.38 8.64
N GLU A 108 -5.31 3.43 8.09
CA GLU A 108 -5.46 3.80 6.68
C GLU A 108 -4.86 2.75 5.75
N CYS A 109 -3.70 2.18 6.09
CA CYS A 109 -3.11 1.06 5.37
C CYS A 109 -4.00 -0.19 5.45
N TYR A 110 -4.54 -0.49 6.63
CA TYR A 110 -5.45 -1.61 6.80
C TYR A 110 -6.74 -1.42 5.98
N LEU A 111 -7.30 -0.22 5.98
CA LEU A 111 -8.45 0.13 5.13
C LEU A 111 -8.11 -0.08 3.65
N LEU A 112 -7.01 0.50 3.17
CA LEU A 112 -6.61 0.47 1.76
C LEU A 112 -6.36 -0.96 1.26
N PHE A 113 -5.63 -1.77 2.01
CA PHE A 113 -5.16 -3.08 1.56
C PHE A 113 -6.02 -4.26 2.02
N CYS A 114 -6.82 -4.10 3.09
CA CYS A 114 -7.58 -5.21 3.67
C CYS A 114 -9.10 -5.00 3.68
N CYS A 115 -9.58 -3.75 3.60
CA CYS A 115 -11.01 -3.42 3.72
C CYS A 115 -11.63 -2.81 2.45
N SER A 116 -10.88 -2.64 1.36
CA SER A 116 -11.30 -1.88 0.17
C SER A 116 -12.18 -2.66 -0.81
N GLU A 117 -12.48 -3.92 -0.58
CA GLU A 117 -13.25 -4.78 -1.49
C GLU A 117 -14.59 -4.15 -1.89
N GLY A 118 -14.80 -4.00 -3.20
CA GLY A 118 -16.00 -3.37 -3.79
C GLY A 118 -15.91 -1.85 -3.94
N SER A 119 -14.82 -1.19 -3.51
CA SER A 119 -14.56 0.22 -3.75
C SER A 119 -13.68 0.45 -4.99
N THR A 120 -13.56 1.69 -5.44
CA THR A 120 -12.56 2.04 -6.48
C THR A 120 -11.13 1.83 -5.99
N ALA A 121 -10.87 1.96 -4.68
CA ALA A 121 -9.56 1.75 -4.07
C ALA A 121 -9.10 0.27 -4.09
N GLU A 122 -9.99 -0.70 -4.29
CA GLU A 122 -9.64 -2.11 -4.46
C GLU A 122 -8.60 -2.33 -5.57
N LYS A 123 -8.65 -1.50 -6.62
CA LYS A 123 -7.74 -1.58 -7.76
C LYS A 123 -6.34 -1.04 -7.46
N TYR A 124 -6.16 -0.34 -6.32
CA TYR A 124 -4.90 0.32 -6.00
C TYR A 124 -3.73 -0.66 -5.94
N TYR A 125 -3.86 -1.73 -5.14
CA TYR A 125 -2.79 -2.72 -4.98
C TYR A 125 -2.39 -3.40 -6.30
N PRO A 126 -3.31 -3.99 -7.08
CA PRO A 126 -2.96 -4.58 -8.37
C PRO A 126 -2.30 -3.59 -9.35
N LEU A 127 -2.76 -2.35 -9.40
CA LEU A 127 -2.18 -1.32 -10.27
C LEU A 127 -0.78 -0.92 -9.82
N LEU A 128 -0.54 -0.81 -8.51
CA LEU A 128 0.76 -0.53 -7.93
C LEU A 128 1.77 -1.62 -8.30
N VAL A 129 1.43 -2.89 -8.05
CA VAL A 129 2.27 -4.06 -8.38
C VAL A 129 2.59 -4.07 -9.87
N ARG A 130 1.58 -3.94 -10.73
CA ARG A 130 1.75 -3.96 -12.18
C ARG A 130 2.62 -2.82 -12.70
N SER A 131 2.46 -1.61 -12.14
CA SER A 131 3.29 -0.45 -12.49
C SER A 131 4.76 -0.72 -12.16
N LYS A 132 5.03 -1.23 -10.97
CA LYS A 132 6.38 -1.58 -10.52
C LYS A 132 6.99 -2.73 -11.33
N ALA A 133 6.22 -3.77 -11.59
CA ALA A 133 6.67 -4.91 -12.39
C ALA A 133 7.09 -4.48 -13.81
N LYS A 134 6.31 -3.60 -14.46
CA LYS A 134 6.67 -3.05 -15.77
C LYS A 134 7.98 -2.25 -15.73
N GLN A 135 8.18 -1.44 -14.69
CA GLN A 135 9.41 -0.66 -14.51
C GLN A 135 10.61 -1.59 -14.30
N THR A 136 10.47 -2.59 -13.43
CA THR A 136 11.52 -3.57 -13.14
C THR A 136 11.84 -4.42 -14.34
N ALA A 137 10.85 -4.96 -15.08
CA ALA A 137 11.06 -5.74 -16.30
C ALA A 137 11.78 -4.93 -17.39
N ARG A 138 11.41 -3.67 -17.59
CA ARG A 138 12.11 -2.78 -18.53
C ARG A 138 13.58 -2.61 -18.15
N PHE A 139 13.85 -2.39 -16.87
CA PHE A 139 15.23 -2.28 -16.38
C PHE A 139 16.01 -3.58 -16.61
N MET A 140 15.44 -4.73 -16.26
CA MET A 140 16.08 -6.03 -16.48
C MET A 140 16.37 -6.28 -17.96
N ASN A 141 15.38 -6.07 -18.81
CA ASN A 141 15.53 -6.25 -20.27
C ASN A 141 16.57 -5.32 -20.89
N SER A 142 16.66 -4.05 -20.43
CA SER A 142 17.69 -3.11 -20.89
C SER A 142 19.11 -3.47 -20.45
N ASN A 143 19.25 -4.37 -19.48
CA ASN A 143 20.53 -4.91 -19.01
C ASN A 143 20.77 -6.37 -19.47
N GLY A 144 20.09 -6.81 -20.53
CA GLY A 144 20.31 -8.12 -21.15
C GLY A 144 19.57 -9.29 -20.48
N MET A 145 18.76 -9.01 -19.48
CA MET A 145 17.99 -10.02 -18.75
C MET A 145 16.58 -10.12 -19.35
N ALA A 146 16.38 -11.04 -20.29
CA ALA A 146 15.08 -11.25 -20.96
C ALA A 146 14.10 -11.98 -20.03
N ILE A 147 13.48 -11.25 -19.08
CA ILE A 147 12.47 -11.78 -18.16
C ILE A 147 11.09 -11.24 -18.59
N PRO A 148 10.07 -12.11 -18.79
CA PRO A 148 8.71 -11.67 -19.08
C PRO A 148 8.14 -10.79 -17.94
N VAL A 149 7.41 -9.74 -18.33
CA VAL A 149 6.81 -8.82 -17.35
C VAL A 149 5.83 -9.53 -16.40
N GLU A 150 5.14 -10.54 -16.89
CA GLU A 150 4.22 -11.37 -16.12
C GLU A 150 4.94 -12.13 -15.00
N THR A 151 6.14 -12.64 -15.27
CA THR A 151 6.98 -13.30 -14.25
C THR A 151 7.37 -12.30 -13.15
N VAL A 152 7.82 -11.10 -13.57
CA VAL A 152 8.17 -10.04 -12.60
C VAL A 152 6.94 -9.61 -11.78
N GLU A 153 5.77 -9.50 -12.42
CA GLU A 153 4.51 -9.15 -11.75
C GLU A 153 4.14 -10.18 -10.68
N MET A 154 4.24 -11.48 -11.00
CA MET A 154 3.96 -12.56 -10.03
C MET A 154 4.94 -12.53 -8.85
N LEU A 155 6.23 -12.36 -9.08
CA LEU A 155 7.25 -12.31 -8.03
C LEU A 155 7.05 -11.10 -7.13
N MET A 156 6.78 -9.93 -7.70
CA MET A 156 6.52 -8.71 -6.93
C MET A 156 5.21 -8.77 -6.16
N ALA A 157 4.15 -9.36 -6.74
CA ALA A 157 2.89 -9.57 -6.03
C ALA A 157 3.09 -10.46 -4.79
N ALA A 158 3.85 -11.54 -4.91
CA ALA A 158 4.21 -12.39 -3.79
C ALA A 158 5.00 -11.62 -2.72
N GLN A 159 6.01 -10.83 -3.14
CA GLN A 159 6.83 -10.04 -2.22
C GLN A 159 6.01 -8.97 -1.48
N TYR A 160 5.12 -8.25 -2.15
CA TYR A 160 4.30 -7.22 -1.51
C TYR A 160 3.17 -7.81 -0.65
N SER A 161 2.74 -9.06 -0.91
CA SER A 161 1.76 -9.74 -0.06
C SER A 161 2.24 -9.94 1.37
N TYR A 162 3.55 -9.95 1.63
CA TYR A 162 4.11 -10.05 2.98
C TYR A 162 3.68 -8.87 3.87
N TYR A 163 3.64 -7.65 3.33
CA TYR A 163 3.18 -6.47 4.05
C TYR A 163 1.67 -6.52 4.34
N ILE A 164 0.89 -7.07 3.41
CA ILE A 164 -0.54 -7.29 3.61
C ILE A 164 -0.78 -8.31 4.73
N GLU A 165 0.02 -9.37 4.80
CA GLU A 165 -0.06 -10.33 5.90
C GLU A 165 0.34 -9.72 7.26
N VAL A 166 1.31 -8.81 7.28
CA VAL A 166 1.66 -8.04 8.49
C VAL A 166 0.45 -7.24 8.98
N LEU A 167 -0.25 -6.54 8.09
CA LEU A 167 -1.46 -5.79 8.40
C LEU A 167 -2.57 -6.70 8.91
N LYS A 168 -2.91 -7.77 8.19
CA LYS A 168 -3.99 -8.71 8.55
C LYS A 168 -3.80 -9.35 9.91
N ARG A 169 -2.57 -9.72 10.23
CA ARG A 169 -2.23 -10.36 11.52
C ARG A 169 -1.96 -9.38 12.64
N ARG A 170 -1.99 -8.07 12.35
CA ARG A 170 -1.78 -6.99 13.32
C ARG A 170 -0.51 -7.20 14.17
N TYR A 171 0.59 -7.62 13.53
CA TYR A 171 1.89 -7.75 14.19
C TYR A 171 2.36 -6.39 14.72
N THR A 172 3.15 -6.40 15.81
CA THR A 172 3.85 -5.18 16.23
C THR A 172 4.93 -4.79 15.21
N LYS A 173 5.40 -3.55 15.25
CA LYS A 173 6.47 -3.07 14.33
C LYS A 173 7.73 -3.92 14.45
N GLU A 174 8.08 -4.33 15.68
CA GLU A 174 9.24 -5.18 15.95
C GLU A 174 9.09 -6.56 15.33
N GLN A 175 7.94 -7.21 15.53
CA GLN A 175 7.63 -8.51 14.92
C GLN A 175 7.63 -8.43 13.39
N ALA A 176 6.99 -7.41 12.84
CA ALA A 176 6.95 -7.18 11.39
C ALA A 176 8.35 -6.96 10.82
N THR A 177 9.20 -6.17 11.50
CA THR A 177 10.58 -5.90 11.06
C THR A 177 11.40 -7.18 10.98
N GLU A 178 11.27 -8.06 11.96
CA GLU A 178 11.98 -9.36 11.95
C GLU A 178 11.46 -10.27 10.82
N LEU A 179 10.13 -10.41 10.69
CA LEU A 179 9.51 -11.25 9.66
C LEU A 179 9.87 -10.75 8.24
N ILE A 180 9.74 -9.46 7.99
CA ILE A 180 10.06 -8.86 6.69
C ILE A 180 11.55 -9.02 6.38
N ARG A 181 12.46 -8.87 7.35
CA ARG A 181 13.88 -9.12 7.14
C ARG A 181 14.13 -10.54 6.64
N ASN A 182 13.50 -11.56 7.24
CA ASN A 182 13.68 -12.95 6.85
C ASN A 182 13.16 -13.23 5.44
N VAL A 183 11.96 -12.75 5.08
CA VAL A 183 11.40 -12.96 3.75
C VAL A 183 12.13 -12.13 2.68
N MET A 184 12.65 -10.93 3.02
CA MET A 184 13.49 -10.16 2.11
C MET A 184 14.82 -10.84 1.83
N THR A 185 15.46 -11.45 2.84
CA THR A 185 16.67 -12.25 2.64
C THR A 185 16.45 -13.37 1.61
N PHE A 186 15.33 -14.09 1.72
CA PHE A 186 14.91 -15.11 0.75
C PHE A 186 14.66 -14.52 -0.65
N SER A 187 13.90 -13.42 -0.72
CA SER A 187 13.55 -12.76 -1.98
C SER A 187 14.79 -12.21 -2.70
N ASP A 188 15.70 -11.59 -1.98
CA ASP A 188 16.94 -11.02 -2.51
C ASP A 188 17.85 -12.10 -3.13
N ALA A 189 17.97 -13.24 -2.45
CA ALA A 189 18.72 -14.38 -3.00
C ALA A 189 18.11 -14.86 -4.34
N GLY A 190 16.77 -14.94 -4.43
CA GLY A 190 16.06 -15.29 -5.65
C GLY A 190 16.25 -14.25 -6.76
N TRP A 191 16.13 -12.97 -6.44
CA TRP A 191 16.36 -11.89 -7.41
C TRP A 191 17.79 -11.89 -7.93
N LEU A 192 18.80 -12.04 -7.04
CA LEU A 192 20.21 -12.11 -7.43
C LEU A 192 20.53 -13.34 -8.28
N ALA A 193 19.90 -14.48 -8.01
CA ALA A 193 20.04 -15.66 -8.85
C ALA A 193 19.50 -15.42 -10.26
N LEU A 194 18.30 -14.82 -10.39
CA LEU A 194 17.72 -14.47 -11.70
C LEU A 194 18.57 -13.45 -12.47
N ILE A 195 19.23 -12.53 -11.76
CA ILE A 195 20.10 -11.52 -12.36
C ILE A 195 21.41 -12.16 -12.82
N ASN A 196 22.05 -13.00 -11.99
CA ASN A 196 23.36 -13.58 -12.26
C ASN A 196 23.32 -14.71 -13.28
N ASP A 197 22.23 -15.49 -13.37
CA ASP A 197 22.06 -16.55 -14.37
C ASP A 197 21.96 -16.03 -15.82
N LYS A 198 21.82 -14.72 -16.01
CA LYS A 198 21.63 -14.06 -17.29
C LYS A 198 22.76 -13.12 -17.70
N LEU A 199 23.74 -12.90 -16.81
CA LEU A 199 24.98 -12.18 -17.07
C LEU A 199 26.12 -13.14 -17.40
#